data_14b5e57f8423b4481b5f80c3284368fc
#
_entry.id   14b5e57f8423b4481b5f80c3284368fc
#
_cell.length_a   1.000
_cell.length_b   1.000
_cell.length_c   1.000
_cell.angle_alpha   90.00
_cell.angle_beta   90.00
_cell.angle_gamma   90.00
#
_symmetry.space_group_name_H-M   'P 1'
#
loop_
_entity.id
_entity.type
_entity.pdbx_description
1 polymer ?
#
loop_
_entity_poly.entity_id
_entity_poly.type
_entity_poly.pdbx_seq_one_letter_code
_entity_poly.pdbx_strand_id
1 'polypeptide(L)' 'VLIVGDSLTSDIQGGNNAGILCCWYDPEDRPLPQGLTVHYHIQDLNQVREILTLSL' A
#
# COMPACT_ATOMS: atom_id res chain seq x y z
N VAL A 1 -7.17 -3.55 -9.60
CA VAL A 1 -6.21 -4.38 -8.87
C VAL A 1 -5.51 -3.54 -7.82
N LEU A 2 -5.40 -4.07 -6.62
CA LEU A 2 -4.76 -3.41 -5.50
C LEU A 2 -3.65 -4.32 -4.97
N ILE A 3 -2.43 -3.77 -4.88
CA ILE A 3 -1.32 -4.49 -4.28
C ILE A 3 -1.28 -4.13 -2.80
N VAL A 4 -1.32 -5.15 -1.94
CA VAL A 4 -1.15 -4.99 -0.50
C VAL A 4 0.13 -5.69 -0.09
N GLY A 5 1.07 -4.94 0.47
CA GLY A 5 2.33 -5.51 0.87
C GLY A 5 3.07 -4.64 1.87
N ASP A 6 4.06 -5.26 2.53
CA ASP A 6 4.89 -4.58 3.52
C ASP A 6 6.26 -4.19 2.97
N SER A 7 6.63 -4.68 1.80
CA SER A 7 7.94 -4.43 1.20
C SER A 7 7.87 -3.26 0.23
N LEU A 8 8.55 -2.17 0.57
CA LEU A 8 8.60 -0.99 -0.29
C LEU A 8 9.39 -1.24 -1.57
N THR A 9 10.43 -2.08 -1.50
CA THR A 9 11.32 -2.29 -2.63
C THR A 9 10.79 -3.30 -3.63
N SER A 10 9.98 -4.27 -3.21
CA SER A 10 9.43 -5.27 -4.13
C SER A 10 7.97 -5.01 -4.43
N ASP A 11 7.11 -4.94 -3.40
CA ASP A 11 5.67 -4.85 -3.62
C ASP A 11 5.25 -3.45 -4.09
N ILE A 12 5.65 -2.44 -3.37
CA ILE A 12 5.19 -1.07 -3.64
C ILE A 12 5.88 -0.50 -4.87
N GLN A 13 7.18 -0.70 -5.00
CA GLN A 13 7.90 -0.22 -6.17
C GLN A 13 7.43 -0.94 -7.43
N GLY A 14 7.19 -2.24 -7.35
CA GLY A 14 6.65 -3.00 -8.47
C GLY A 14 5.28 -2.49 -8.89
N GLY A 15 4.41 -2.19 -7.92
CA GLY A 15 3.11 -1.62 -8.20
C GLY A 15 3.20 -0.23 -8.82
N ASN A 16 4.12 0.61 -8.32
CA ASN A 16 4.34 1.94 -8.89
C ASN A 16 4.78 1.84 -10.35
N ASN A 17 5.71 0.95 -10.64
CA ASN A 17 6.22 0.77 -12.00
C ASN A 17 5.13 0.27 -12.96
N ALA A 18 4.20 -0.52 -12.45
CA ALA A 18 3.11 -1.06 -13.25
C ALA A 18 1.87 -0.16 -13.29
N GLY A 19 1.88 0.94 -12.55
CA GLY A 19 0.72 1.84 -12.47
C GLY A 19 -0.45 1.26 -11.71
N ILE A 20 -0.20 0.38 -10.76
CA ILE A 20 -1.22 -0.31 -9.98
C ILE A 20 -1.41 0.41 -8.64
N LEU A 21 -2.64 0.41 -8.13
CA LEU A 21 -2.91 0.95 -6.81
C LEU A 21 -2.14 0.18 -5.74
N CYS A 22 -1.53 0.89 -4.81
CA CYS A 22 -0.71 0.29 -3.78
C CYS A 22 -1.25 0.60 -2.39
N CYS A 23 -1.32 -0.44 -1.56
CA CYS A 23 -1.67 -0.33 -0.16
C CYS A 23 -0.47 -0.82 0.66
N TRP A 24 0.18 0.10 1.37
CA TRP A 24 1.37 -0.25 2.13
C TRP A 24 0.98 -0.62 3.55
N TYR A 25 1.20 -1.89 3.89
CA TYR A 25 1.00 -2.37 5.25
C TYR A 25 2.27 -2.08 6.05
N ASP A 26 2.15 -1.17 7.01
CA ASP A 26 3.29 -0.69 7.79
C ASP A 26 2.89 -0.56 9.25
N PRO A 27 3.00 -1.66 10.03
CA PRO A 27 2.58 -1.63 11.44
C PRO A 27 3.41 -0.68 12.30
N GLU A 28 4.61 -0.31 11.85
CA GLU A 28 5.48 0.59 12.59
C GLU A 28 5.25 2.06 12.26
N ASP A 29 4.36 2.35 11.31
CA ASP A 29 4.02 3.72 10.87
C ASP A 29 5.27 4.52 10.51
N ARG A 30 6.10 3.95 9.63
CA ARG A 30 7.34 4.57 9.17
C ARG A 30 7.05 5.64 8.11
N PRO A 31 7.94 6.62 7.95
CA PRO A 31 7.76 7.61 6.87
C PRO A 31 7.95 6.95 5.49
N LEU A 32 7.18 7.43 4.51
CA LEU A 32 7.28 6.94 3.15
C LEU A 32 8.52 7.55 2.48
N PRO A 33 9.42 6.73 1.90
CA PRO A 33 10.57 7.25 1.17
C PRO A 33 10.17 8.08 -0.04
N GLN A 34 11.01 9.03 -0.41
CA GLN A 34 10.79 9.82 -1.61
C GLN A 34 10.90 8.92 -2.85
N GLY A 35 10.12 9.26 -3.86
CA GLY A 35 10.12 8.50 -5.11
C GLY A 35 9.13 7.36 -5.17
N LEU A 36 8.48 7.04 -4.04
CA LEU A 36 7.45 6.02 -4.00
C LEU A 36 6.10 6.65 -3.70
N THR A 37 5.05 6.08 -4.29
CA THR A 37 3.68 6.53 -4.09
C THR A 37 2.86 5.38 -3.54
N VAL A 38 2.15 5.63 -2.44
CA VAL A 38 1.16 4.68 -1.95
C VAL A 38 -0.19 5.38 -1.90
N HIS A 39 -1.22 4.65 -2.30
CA HIS A 39 -2.58 5.18 -2.28
C HIS A 39 -3.19 5.01 -0.90
N TYR A 40 -2.75 4.00 -0.17
CA TYR A 40 -3.19 3.73 1.20
C TYR A 40 -1.98 3.34 2.03
N HIS A 41 -1.91 3.86 3.24
CA HIS A 41 -0.86 3.53 4.20
C HIS A 41 -1.54 3.06 5.48
N ILE A 42 -1.47 1.77 5.75
CA ILE A 42 -2.21 1.16 6.85
C ILE A 42 -1.26 0.52 7.87
N GLN A 43 -1.70 0.47 9.11
CA GLN A 43 -0.95 -0.15 10.20
C GLN A 43 -1.59 -1.44 10.69
N ASP A 44 -2.81 -1.71 10.26
CA ASP A 44 -3.56 -2.90 10.64
C ASP A 44 -4.22 -3.49 9.40
N LEU A 45 -4.09 -4.80 9.20
CA LEU A 45 -4.68 -5.47 8.05
C LEU A 45 -6.20 -5.36 8.00
N ASN A 46 -6.85 -5.13 9.12
CA ASN A 46 -8.30 -4.89 9.14
C ASN A 46 -8.68 -3.64 8.36
N GLN A 47 -7.76 -2.69 8.22
CA GLN A 47 -8.02 -1.47 7.43
C GLN A 47 -8.18 -1.79 5.94
N VAL A 48 -7.60 -2.89 5.46
CA VAL A 48 -7.79 -3.34 4.08
C VAL A 48 -9.26 -3.63 3.80
N ARG A 49 -9.95 -4.22 4.77
CA ARG A 49 -11.38 -4.55 4.62
C ARG A 49 -12.20 -3.28 4.41
N GLU A 50 -11.88 -2.22 5.13
CA GLU A 50 -12.56 -0.94 4.97
C GLU A 50 -12.31 -0.36 3.58
N ILE A 51 -11.06 -0.43 3.10
CA ILE A 51 -10.69 0.06 1.78
C ILE A 51 -11.45 -0.69 0.70
N LEU A 52 -11.50 -2.01 0.80
CA LEU A 52 -12.19 -2.84 -0.19
C LEU A 52 -13.70 -2.57 -0.18
N THR A 53 -14.27 -2.33 1.00
CA THR A 53 -15.68 -2.02 1.13
C THR A 53 -16.00 -0.68 0.45
N LEU A 54 -15.13 0.32 0.63
CA LEU A 54 -15.32 1.62 0.01
C LEU A 54 -15.15 1.58 -1.51
N SER A 55 -14.37 0.61 -2.01
CA SER A 55 -14.11 0.48 -3.43
C SER A 55 -15.25 -0.21 -4.18
N LEU A 56 -16.13 -0.86 -3.46
CA LEU A 56 -17.29 -1.53 -4.03
C LEU A 56 -18.47 -0.57 -4.14
#